data_0a6b30d226df0ee526c4729036a4cb5b
#
_entry.id   0a6b30d226df0ee526c4729036a4cb5b
#
_cell.length_a   1.000
_cell.length_b   1.000
_cell.length_c   1.000
_cell.angle_alpha   90.00
_cell.angle_beta   90.00
_cell.angle_gamma   90.00
#
_symmetry.space_group_name_H-M   'P 1'
#
loop_
_entity.id
_entity.type
_entity.pdbx_description
1 polymer ?
#
loop_
_entity_poly.entity_id
_entity_poly.type
_entity_poly.pdbx_seq_one_letter_code
_entity_poly.pdbx_strand_id
1 'polypeptide(L)' 'EYDFDNRVSYDEDADSMYLYVAPPQGTVGTVMVYNDGKSMVTIDTDEVNTQVGIEILGVTRLMKKFNTKNEKE' A
#
# COMPACT_ATOMS: atom_id res chain seq x y z
N GLU A 1 -13.79 -2.21 -10.33
CA GLU A 1 -13.24 -2.99 -11.42
C GLU A 1 -11.72 -2.95 -11.41
N TYR A 2 -11.10 -4.07 -11.74
CA TYR A 2 -9.66 -4.18 -11.66
C TYR A 2 -9.00 -3.77 -12.98
N ASP A 3 -8.03 -2.87 -12.91
CA ASP A 3 -7.36 -2.33 -14.09
C ASP A 3 -5.86 -2.56 -13.98
N PHE A 4 -5.34 -3.49 -14.76
CA PHE A 4 -3.91 -3.81 -14.74
C PHE A 4 -3.03 -2.69 -15.31
N ASP A 5 -3.58 -1.84 -16.15
CA ASP A 5 -2.81 -0.75 -16.73
C ASP A 5 -2.57 0.36 -15.72
N ASN A 6 -3.45 0.46 -14.70
CA ASN A 6 -3.32 1.43 -13.62
C ASN A 6 -3.16 0.70 -12.30
N ARG A 7 -2.00 0.08 -12.12
CA ARG A 7 -1.75 -0.71 -10.93
C ARG A 7 -1.51 0.11 -9.68
N VAL A 8 -1.25 1.39 -9.86
CA VAL A 8 -0.98 2.28 -8.74
C VAL A 8 -2.00 3.39 -8.75
N SER A 9 -2.60 3.61 -7.59
CA SER A 9 -3.57 4.67 -7.40
C SER A 9 -3.08 5.52 -6.23
N TYR A 10 -3.05 6.83 -6.40
CA TYR A 10 -2.59 7.76 -5.38
C TYR A 10 -3.67 8.78 -5.10
N ASP A 11 -4.02 8.95 -3.83
CA ASP A 11 -4.98 9.94 -3.38
C ASP A 11 -4.23 11.04 -2.66
N GLU A 12 -4.12 12.18 -3.29
CA GLU A 12 -3.36 13.31 -2.77
C GLU A 12 -3.97 13.86 -1.49
N ASP A 13 -5.29 13.90 -1.40
CA ASP A 13 -5.97 14.45 -0.24
C ASP A 13 -5.74 13.60 1.01
N ALA A 14 -5.76 12.31 0.84
CA ALA A 14 -5.55 11.37 1.95
C ALA A 14 -4.09 11.00 2.13
N ASP A 15 -3.22 11.39 1.19
CA ASP A 15 -1.81 10.99 1.17
C ASP A 15 -1.69 9.48 1.24
N SER A 16 -2.48 8.79 0.44
CA SER A 16 -2.52 7.34 0.43
C SER A 16 -2.27 6.79 -0.96
N MET A 17 -1.73 5.59 -1.00
CA MET A 17 -1.42 4.92 -2.25
C MET A 17 -1.90 3.49 -2.17
N TYR A 18 -2.42 2.97 -3.28
CA TYR A 18 -2.81 1.59 -3.37
C TYR A 18 -2.16 0.95 -4.58
N LEU A 19 -1.54 -0.20 -4.36
CA LEU A 19 -0.89 -0.98 -5.40
C LEU A 19 -1.72 -2.22 -5.65
N TYR A 20 -2.19 -2.39 -6.88
CA TYR A 20 -2.96 -3.55 -7.28
C TYR A 20 -1.99 -4.65 -7.73
N VAL A 21 -2.07 -5.80 -7.11
CA VAL A 21 -1.16 -6.91 -7.41
C VAL A 21 -1.85 -7.97 -8.26
N ALA A 22 -3.06 -8.37 -7.86
CA ALA A 22 -3.81 -9.41 -8.55
C ALA A 22 -5.29 -9.25 -8.26
N PRO A 23 -6.17 -9.71 -9.16
CA PRO A 23 -7.60 -9.68 -8.86
C PRO A 23 -7.91 -10.65 -7.72
N PRO A 24 -8.79 -10.23 -6.79
CA PRO A 24 -9.12 -11.07 -5.64
C PRO A 24 -9.99 -12.27 -6.02
N GLN A 25 -9.83 -13.35 -5.28
CA GLN A 25 -10.67 -14.54 -5.42
C GLN A 25 -11.38 -14.75 -4.09
N GLY A 26 -12.64 -14.34 -4.03
CA GLY A 26 -13.43 -14.45 -2.82
C GLY A 26 -13.29 -13.22 -1.94
N THR A 27 -13.48 -13.41 -0.65
CA THR A 27 -13.46 -12.32 0.32
C THR A 27 -12.03 -11.86 0.58
N VAL A 28 -11.86 -10.54 0.70
CA VAL A 28 -10.55 -9.94 0.93
C VAL A 28 -10.39 -9.62 2.41
N GLY A 29 -9.26 -10.03 2.97
CA GLY A 29 -8.87 -9.65 4.32
C GLY A 29 -7.64 -8.76 4.27
N THR A 30 -7.36 -8.06 5.37
CA THR A 30 -6.27 -7.11 5.44
C THR A 30 -5.33 -7.45 6.59
N VAL A 31 -4.04 -7.42 6.31
CA VAL A 31 -3.01 -7.64 7.33
C VAL A 31 -2.14 -6.39 7.41
N MET A 32 -1.95 -5.87 8.63
CA MET A 32 -1.09 -4.72 8.84
C MET A 32 0.37 -5.17 8.97
N VAL A 33 1.25 -4.59 8.15
CA VAL A 33 2.66 -4.98 8.17
C VAL A 33 3.57 -3.88 8.69
N TYR A 34 3.05 -2.66 8.79
CA TYR A 34 3.83 -1.53 9.32
C TYR A 34 2.90 -0.47 9.86
N ASN A 35 3.24 0.09 11.01
CA ASN A 35 2.46 1.16 11.60
C ASN A 35 3.32 1.90 12.61
N ASP A 36 3.60 3.18 12.34
CA ASP A 36 4.38 4.00 13.27
C ASP A 36 3.55 5.11 13.88
N GLY A 37 2.22 4.99 13.82
CA GLY A 37 1.32 5.98 14.37
C GLY A 37 0.92 7.08 13.40
N LYS A 38 1.72 7.33 12.39
CA LYS A 38 1.44 8.37 11.39
C LYS A 38 1.40 7.81 9.99
N SER A 39 2.08 6.69 9.74
CA SER A 39 2.06 6.01 8.47
C SER A 39 1.75 4.56 8.71
N MET A 40 1.12 3.94 7.72
CA MET A 40 0.66 2.56 7.85
C MET A 40 0.77 1.86 6.51
N VAL A 41 1.19 0.61 6.54
CA VAL A 41 1.22 -0.23 5.35
C VAL A 41 0.44 -1.49 5.65
N THR A 42 -0.54 -1.79 4.80
CA THR A 42 -1.35 -3.00 4.93
C THR A 42 -1.30 -3.78 3.63
N ILE A 43 -1.43 -5.08 3.75
CA ILE A 43 -1.48 -5.98 2.60
C ILE A 43 -2.84 -6.66 2.60
N ASP A 44 -3.53 -6.58 1.45
CA ASP A 44 -4.79 -7.25 1.27
C ASP A 44 -4.54 -8.63 0.66
N THR A 45 -5.18 -9.64 1.23
CA THR A 45 -5.12 -11.00 0.72
C THR A 45 -6.52 -11.53 0.52
N ASP A 46 -6.68 -12.47 -0.40
CA ASP A 46 -7.98 -13.08 -0.65
C ASP A 46 -8.08 -14.45 0.03
N GLU A 47 -9.15 -15.18 -0.28
CA GLU A 47 -9.42 -16.46 0.39
C GLU A 47 -8.42 -17.54 0.07
N VAL A 48 -7.66 -17.40 -1.01
CA VAL A 48 -6.62 -18.37 -1.35
C VAL A 48 -5.23 -17.85 -0.96
N ASN A 49 -5.19 -16.84 -0.10
CA ASN A 49 -3.95 -16.25 0.43
C ASN A 49 -3.06 -15.61 -0.64
N THR A 50 -3.69 -15.15 -1.72
CA THR A 50 -2.99 -14.41 -2.74
C THR A 50 -2.94 -12.94 -2.33
N GLN A 51 -1.79 -12.32 -2.43
CA GLN A 51 -1.68 -10.89 -2.20
C GLN A 51 -2.33 -10.15 -3.36
N VAL A 52 -3.40 -9.43 -3.08
CA VAL A 52 -4.15 -8.75 -4.13
C VAL A 52 -3.90 -7.25 -4.15
N GLY A 53 -3.39 -6.69 -3.06
CA GLY A 53 -3.11 -5.27 -3.04
C GLY A 53 -2.32 -4.86 -1.83
N ILE A 54 -1.71 -3.67 -1.91
CA ILE A 54 -0.95 -3.08 -0.83
C ILE A 54 -1.42 -1.65 -0.68
N GLU A 55 -1.81 -1.27 0.53
CA GLU A 55 -2.21 0.10 0.82
C GLU A 55 -1.18 0.78 1.70
N ILE A 56 -0.82 2.01 1.35
CA ILE A 56 0.14 2.81 2.10
C ILE A 56 -0.51 4.12 2.48
N LEU A 57 -0.57 4.40 3.79
CA LEU A 57 -1.07 5.66 4.31
C LEU A 57 0.10 6.48 4.80
N GLY A 58 0.06 7.79 4.57
CA GLY A 58 1.15 8.68 4.92
C GLY A 58 2.34 8.53 3.98
N VAL A 59 2.06 8.48 2.68
CA VAL A 59 3.06 8.18 1.65
C VAL A 59 4.20 9.18 1.65
N THR A 60 3.86 10.48 1.65
CA THR A 60 4.90 11.51 1.55
C THR A 60 5.79 11.52 2.77
N ARG A 61 5.23 11.22 3.93
CA ARG A 61 6.02 11.15 5.15
C ARG A 61 7.01 10.00 5.09
N LEU A 62 6.58 8.85 4.60
CA LEU A 62 7.48 7.70 4.45
C LEU A 62 8.56 7.96 3.41
N MET A 63 8.20 8.63 2.31
CA MET A 63 9.18 8.96 1.28
C MET A 63 10.26 9.89 1.82
N LYS A 64 9.87 10.88 2.60
CA LYS A 64 10.84 11.79 3.22
C LYS A 64 11.76 11.04 4.16
N LYS A 65 11.21 10.12 4.93
CA LYS A 65 12.01 9.34 5.88
C LYS A 65 13.08 8.53 5.15
N PHE A 66 12.70 7.89 4.07
CA PHE A 66 13.65 7.09 3.29
C PHE A 66 14.68 7.97 2.58
N ASN A 67 14.25 9.10 2.03
CA ASN A 67 15.17 10.00 1.34
C ASN A 67 16.21 10.57 2.30
N THR A 68 15.78 10.98 3.49
CA THR A 68 16.70 11.49 4.49
C THR A 68 17.73 10.45 4.89
N LYS A 69 17.26 9.22 5.05
CA LYS A 69 18.15 8.13 5.41
C LYS A 69 19.17 7.86 4.32
N ASN A 70 18.74 7.91 3.07
CA ASN A 70 19.65 7.68 1.94
C ASN A 70 20.67 8.78 1.80
N GLU A 71 20.26 10.02 2.09
CA GLU A 71 21.17 11.15 1.97
C GLU A 71 22.31 11.09 2.98
N LYS A 72 22.14 10.37 4.06
CA LYS A 72 23.15 10.26 5.07
C LYS A 72 24.21 9.22 4.75
N GLU A 73 23.96 8.44 3.76
CA GLU A 73 24.95 7.48 3.30
C GLU A 73 25.98 8.13 2.34
#